data_39e2e89f021a059c448d6571a2978c6f
#
_entry.id   39e2e89f021a059c448d6571a2978c6f
#
_cell.length_a   1.000
_cell.length_b   1.000
_cell.length_c   1.000
_cell.angle_alpha   90.00
_cell.angle_beta   90.00
_cell.angle_gamma   90.00
#
_symmetry.space_group_name_H-M   'P 1'
#
loop_
_entity.id
_entity.type
_entity.pdbx_description
1 polymer ?
#
loop_
_entity_poly.entity_id
_entity_poly.type
_entity_poly.pdbx_seq_one_letter_code
_entity_poly.pdbx_strand_id
1 'polypeptide(L)'
;MWDALDTSDKHLAMAWALAPDLSPTSAFSHVTAALIHGWPLIGPAPARIHVVDWKLVGVEHRVGLIRHGIDPAGLCLGPSRFDGVPVVDALGTAVAVARTCDPAVAAVAIDHAVRMKAIDRKVFEEHLPPPASRGGRRARLVATALDPAHESPGESYFSIRLVQLGVTNIHPQHEFITNGFRDRVDFWLPDAGVVVEFDGKQKYVDREMLAGRDPSEVLWQEKRREDRIRTHREVRSVIRVTWWHLESLDRFRALLRSHGVLITP
;
A
#
# COMPACT_ATOMS: atom_id res chain seq x y z
N MET A 1 12.97 -12.92 23.67
CA MET A 1 11.68 -12.19 23.45
C MET A 1 11.87 -11.01 22.49
N TRP A 2 12.73 -10.03 22.76
CA TRP A 2 12.98 -8.87 21.84
C TRP A 2 13.43 -9.29 20.43
N ASP A 3 14.36 -10.23 20.32
CA ASP A 3 14.91 -10.70 19.03
C ASP A 3 13.90 -11.49 18.19
N ALA A 4 12.84 -11.98 18.79
CA ALA A 4 11.77 -12.69 18.10
C ALA A 4 10.69 -11.75 17.51
N LEU A 5 10.66 -10.47 17.90
CA LEU A 5 9.75 -9.47 17.34
C LEU A 5 10.19 -9.07 15.94
N ASP A 6 9.23 -8.82 15.06
CA ASP A 6 9.50 -8.20 13.77
C ASP A 6 9.87 -6.70 13.92
N THR A 7 10.19 -6.03 12.82
CA THR A 7 10.62 -4.64 12.87
C THR A 7 9.49 -3.68 13.21
N SER A 8 8.25 -3.99 12.88
CA SER A 8 7.08 -3.17 13.20
C SER A 8 6.71 -3.29 14.66
N ASP A 9 6.75 -4.50 15.23
CA ASP A 9 6.54 -4.74 16.65
C ASP A 9 7.60 -4.06 17.50
N LYS A 10 8.88 -4.14 17.09
CA LYS A 10 9.98 -3.41 17.73
C LYS A 10 9.76 -1.90 17.69
N HIS A 11 9.32 -1.38 16.56
CA HIS A 11 9.03 0.05 16.42
C HIS A 11 7.87 0.49 17.31
N LEU A 12 6.78 -0.29 17.37
CA LEU A 12 5.66 -0.03 18.26
C LEU A 12 6.09 -0.09 19.73
N ALA A 13 6.87 -1.10 20.13
CA ALA A 13 7.38 -1.18 21.50
C ALA A 13 8.22 0.04 21.89
N MET A 14 9.07 0.54 20.99
CA MET A 14 9.82 1.78 21.22
C MET A 14 8.90 3.01 21.30
N ALA A 15 7.86 3.09 20.46
CA ALA A 15 6.89 4.18 20.51
C ALA A 15 6.13 4.18 21.86
N TRP A 16 5.66 3.03 22.29
CA TRP A 16 4.98 2.89 23.59
C TRP A 16 5.89 3.23 24.77
N ALA A 17 7.16 2.85 24.71
CA ALA A 17 8.14 3.22 25.74
C ALA A 17 8.40 4.74 25.79
N LEU A 18 8.33 5.44 24.64
CA LEU A 18 8.52 6.88 24.55
C LEU A 18 7.25 7.68 24.95
N ALA A 19 6.08 7.08 24.88
CA ALA A 19 4.80 7.79 25.04
C ALA A 19 4.69 8.62 26.33
N PRO A 20 5.15 8.15 27.53
CA PRO A 20 5.10 8.94 28.76
C PRO A 20 5.97 10.21 28.73
N ASP A 21 7.03 10.20 27.92
CA ASP A 21 8.02 11.29 27.83
C ASP A 21 7.72 12.29 26.71
N LEU A 22 6.60 12.11 25.98
CA LEU A 22 6.19 13.05 24.95
C LEU A 22 5.84 14.41 25.54
N SER A 23 6.36 15.47 24.90
CA SER A 23 5.93 16.84 25.21
C SER A 23 4.41 16.97 25.03
N PRO A 24 3.72 17.77 25.86
CA PRO A 24 2.30 18.08 25.67
C PRO A 24 1.96 18.69 24.32
N THR A 25 2.97 19.21 23.61
CA THR A 25 2.84 19.79 22.26
C THR A 25 3.26 18.81 21.15
N SER A 26 3.40 17.52 21.48
CA SER A 26 3.84 16.50 20.52
C SER A 26 2.85 15.37 20.40
N ALA A 27 2.82 14.74 19.22
CA ALA A 27 2.09 13.50 18.99
C ALA A 27 2.90 12.59 18.05
N PHE A 28 2.68 11.28 18.12
CA PHE A 28 3.21 10.36 17.12
C PHE A 28 2.66 10.71 15.74
N SER A 29 3.51 10.59 14.71
CA SER A 29 3.18 11.03 13.35
C SER A 29 3.81 10.13 12.29
N HIS A 30 3.51 10.37 11.02
CA HIS A 30 4.13 9.68 9.89
C HIS A 30 3.98 8.15 10.02
N VAL A 31 5.05 7.40 9.72
CA VAL A 31 5.07 5.93 9.80
C VAL A 31 4.77 5.41 11.21
N THR A 32 5.21 6.11 12.25
CA THR A 32 4.90 5.71 13.64
C THR A 32 3.40 5.77 13.90
N ALA A 33 2.73 6.85 13.49
CA ALA A 33 1.28 6.94 13.60
C ALA A 33 0.57 5.89 12.73
N ALA A 34 1.05 5.62 11.52
CA ALA A 34 0.50 4.58 10.66
C ALA A 34 0.53 3.20 11.34
N LEU A 35 1.65 2.84 11.96
CA LEU A 35 1.77 1.60 12.72
C LEU A 35 0.85 1.57 13.95
N ILE A 36 0.73 2.69 14.69
CA ILE A 36 -0.20 2.80 15.83
C ILE A 36 -1.65 2.63 15.36
N HIS A 37 -2.02 3.16 14.19
CA HIS A 37 -3.32 2.94 13.56
C HIS A 37 -3.52 1.52 13.02
N GLY A 38 -2.51 0.63 13.13
CA GLY A 38 -2.57 -0.75 12.64
C GLY A 38 -2.40 -0.89 11.12
N TRP A 39 -1.84 0.12 10.44
CA TRP A 39 -1.64 0.04 9.00
C TRP A 39 -0.41 -0.80 8.66
N PRO A 40 -0.50 -1.69 7.66
CA PRO A 40 0.63 -2.53 7.26
C PRO A 40 1.72 -1.72 6.58
N LEU A 41 2.97 -2.14 6.76
CA LEU A 41 4.11 -1.63 6.01
C LEU A 41 4.69 -2.73 5.12
N ILE A 42 5.24 -2.33 3.97
CA ILE A 42 6.12 -3.17 3.17
C ILE A 42 7.56 -2.88 3.56
N GLY A 43 8.34 -3.93 3.80
CA GLY A 43 9.71 -3.81 4.24
C GLY A 43 9.85 -3.50 5.73
N PRO A 44 11.08 -3.22 6.19
CA PRO A 44 11.33 -2.98 7.60
C PRO A 44 10.77 -1.63 8.06
N ALA A 45 10.22 -1.58 9.26
CA ALA A 45 9.87 -0.32 9.91
C ALA A 45 11.13 0.52 10.15
N PRO A 46 11.04 1.87 10.09
CA PRO A 46 12.20 2.72 10.30
C PRO A 46 12.74 2.58 11.73
N ALA A 47 14.06 2.74 11.87
CA ALA A 47 14.72 2.63 13.18
C ALA A 47 14.42 3.80 14.13
N ARG A 48 13.82 4.89 13.63
CA ARG A 48 13.53 6.09 14.41
C ARG A 48 12.03 6.29 14.54
N ILE A 49 11.62 6.68 15.75
CA ILE A 49 10.24 7.09 16.03
C ILE A 49 10.00 8.48 15.42
N HIS A 50 8.84 8.68 14.84
CA HIS A 50 8.43 9.95 14.24
C HIS A 50 7.36 10.61 15.12
N VAL A 51 7.60 11.85 15.49
CA VAL A 51 6.63 12.70 16.20
C VAL A 51 6.49 14.03 15.46
N VAL A 52 5.33 14.64 15.55
CA VAL A 52 5.13 16.05 15.23
C VAL A 52 5.16 16.86 16.52
N ASP A 53 5.73 18.07 16.47
CA ASP A 53 5.69 19.01 17.58
C ASP A 53 5.19 20.37 17.08
N TRP A 54 4.07 20.82 17.61
CA TRP A 54 3.40 22.05 17.18
C TRP A 54 4.18 23.33 17.48
N LYS A 55 5.21 23.27 18.31
CA LYS A 55 6.10 24.39 18.62
C LYS A 55 7.41 24.40 17.82
N LEU A 56 7.70 23.30 17.12
CA LEU A 56 8.92 23.17 16.34
C LEU A 56 8.75 23.80 14.94
N VAL A 57 9.80 24.49 14.49
CA VAL A 57 9.93 24.91 13.09
C VAL A 57 10.97 24.02 12.42
N GLY A 58 10.58 23.40 11.28
CA GLY A 58 11.47 22.49 10.54
C GLY A 58 11.51 21.07 11.08
N VAL A 59 12.65 20.41 10.97
CA VAL A 59 12.83 19.00 11.37
C VAL A 59 14.06 18.88 12.26
N GLU A 60 13.93 18.20 13.38
CA GLU A 60 15.00 17.91 14.32
C GLU A 60 15.29 16.41 14.36
N HIS A 61 16.52 16.02 14.18
CA HIS A 61 16.99 14.64 14.27
C HIS A 61 17.70 14.40 15.61
N ARG A 62 17.16 13.44 16.38
CA ARG A 62 17.77 12.96 17.64
C ARG A 62 18.07 11.47 17.56
N VAL A 63 18.78 10.95 18.53
CA VAL A 63 18.99 9.50 18.65
C VAL A 63 17.62 8.83 18.84
N GLY A 64 17.30 7.88 17.96
CA GLY A 64 16.03 7.13 18.01
C GLY A 64 14.76 7.92 17.65
N LEU A 65 14.83 9.24 17.37
CA LEU A 65 13.68 10.10 17.23
C LEU A 65 13.85 11.12 16.10
N ILE A 66 12.80 11.34 15.31
CA ILE A 66 12.67 12.45 14.38
C ILE A 66 11.47 13.29 14.81
N ARG A 67 11.73 14.57 15.11
CA ARG A 67 10.67 15.54 15.42
C ARG A 67 10.42 16.40 14.20
N HIS A 68 9.18 16.44 13.77
CA HIS A 68 8.71 17.25 12.65
C HIS A 68 7.98 18.47 13.20
N GLY A 69 8.34 19.64 12.72
CA GLY A 69 7.54 20.85 12.95
C GLY A 69 6.31 20.87 12.04
N ILE A 70 5.39 21.78 12.31
CA ILE A 70 4.25 22.03 11.42
C ILE A 70 4.79 22.59 10.10
N ASP A 71 4.44 21.93 9.00
CA ASP A 71 4.58 22.53 7.68
C ASP A 71 3.38 23.46 7.45
N PRO A 72 3.58 24.77 7.20
CA PRO A 72 2.48 25.69 6.92
C PRO A 72 1.64 25.30 5.70
N ALA A 73 2.20 24.50 4.79
CA ALA A 73 1.52 23.92 3.64
C ALA A 73 0.97 22.51 3.92
N GLY A 74 1.21 21.97 5.11
CA GLY A 74 0.80 20.63 5.53
C GLY A 74 -0.29 20.72 6.57
N LEU A 75 -1.44 20.11 6.29
CA LEU A 75 -2.48 19.91 7.30
C LEU A 75 -1.93 18.97 8.38
N CYS A 76 -1.56 19.54 9.51
CA CYS A 76 -1.56 18.82 10.75
C CYS A 76 -2.94 19.01 11.37
N LEU A 77 -3.84 18.11 11.04
CA LEU A 77 -5.09 18.00 11.79
C LEU A 77 -4.71 17.69 13.24
N GLY A 78 -5.39 18.30 14.20
CA GLY A 78 -4.98 18.32 15.61
C GLY A 78 -4.70 16.94 16.22
N PRO A 79 -4.13 16.88 17.43
CA PRO A 79 -3.82 15.61 18.07
C PRO A 79 -5.10 14.83 18.32
N SER A 80 -5.14 13.62 17.80
CA SER A 80 -6.07 12.59 18.20
C SER A 80 -5.46 11.78 19.36
N ARG A 81 -6.22 10.88 19.97
CA ARG A 81 -5.71 9.94 20.95
C ARG A 81 -6.08 8.52 20.56
N PHE A 82 -5.11 7.65 20.58
CA PHE A 82 -5.28 6.21 20.41
C PHE A 82 -4.83 5.54 21.71
N ASP A 83 -5.73 4.84 22.38
CA ASP A 83 -5.49 4.24 23.71
C ASP A 83 -4.83 5.20 24.71
N GLY A 84 -5.28 6.47 24.72
CA GLY A 84 -4.75 7.50 25.62
C GLY A 84 -3.44 8.15 25.15
N VAL A 85 -2.81 7.65 24.10
CA VAL A 85 -1.54 8.17 23.55
C VAL A 85 -1.81 9.23 22.47
N PRO A 86 -1.10 10.38 22.49
CA PRO A 86 -1.27 11.41 21.47
C PRO A 86 -0.72 10.94 20.12
N VAL A 87 -1.57 10.90 19.11
CA VAL A 87 -1.25 10.48 17.75
C VAL A 87 -1.93 11.40 16.75
N VAL A 88 -1.31 11.65 15.61
CA VAL A 88 -1.94 12.35 14.48
C VAL A 88 -3.09 11.50 13.96
N ASP A 89 -4.23 12.13 13.65
CA ASP A 89 -5.39 11.41 13.12
C ASP A 89 -5.08 10.66 11.80
N ALA A 90 -6.00 9.81 11.39
CA ALA A 90 -5.82 8.96 10.21
C ALA A 90 -5.54 9.76 8.93
N LEU A 91 -6.26 10.88 8.72
CA LEU A 91 -6.10 11.70 7.50
C LEU A 91 -4.75 12.43 7.49
N GLY A 92 -4.38 13.08 8.59
CA GLY A 92 -3.08 13.73 8.72
C GLY A 92 -1.92 12.74 8.61
N THR A 93 -2.09 11.54 9.18
CA THR A 93 -1.13 10.43 9.05
C THR A 93 -0.97 10.01 7.59
N ALA A 94 -2.07 9.82 6.86
CA ALA A 94 -2.03 9.46 5.44
C ALA A 94 -1.30 10.51 4.59
N VAL A 95 -1.61 11.80 4.80
CA VAL A 95 -0.94 12.90 4.09
C VAL A 95 0.56 12.93 4.41
N ALA A 96 0.94 12.78 5.67
CA ALA A 96 2.35 12.78 6.08
C ALA A 96 3.12 11.58 5.49
N VAL A 97 2.53 10.40 5.52
CA VAL A 97 3.11 9.16 4.93
C VAL A 97 3.24 9.30 3.41
N ALA A 98 2.21 9.77 2.71
CA ALA A 98 2.24 9.97 1.25
C ALA A 98 3.35 10.94 0.80
N ARG A 99 3.62 11.96 1.61
CA ARG A 99 4.65 12.98 1.30
C ARG A 99 6.07 12.53 1.56
N THR A 100 6.28 11.65 2.54
CA THR A 100 7.62 11.40 3.11
C THR A 100 8.15 10.00 2.90
N CYS A 101 7.28 8.99 2.82
CA CYS A 101 7.69 7.61 2.64
C CYS A 101 7.99 7.24 1.18
N ASP A 102 8.62 6.10 0.99
CA ASP A 102 8.65 5.46 -0.34
C ASP A 102 7.21 5.30 -0.86
N PRO A 103 6.93 5.58 -2.13
CA PRO A 103 5.58 5.49 -2.67
C PRO A 103 4.91 4.13 -2.48
N ALA A 104 5.67 3.04 -2.52
CA ALA A 104 5.11 1.70 -2.35
C ALA A 104 4.69 1.45 -0.89
N VAL A 105 5.51 1.86 0.07
CA VAL A 105 5.17 1.81 1.51
C VAL A 105 3.94 2.66 1.78
N ALA A 106 3.91 3.88 1.25
CA ALA A 106 2.80 4.80 1.43
C ALA A 106 1.50 4.26 0.82
N ALA A 107 1.54 3.76 -0.43
CA ALA A 107 0.37 3.23 -1.10
C ALA A 107 -0.27 2.07 -0.32
N VAL A 108 0.53 1.11 0.13
CA VAL A 108 0.02 -0.04 0.89
C VAL A 108 -0.62 0.37 2.21
N ALA A 109 0.03 1.26 2.97
CA ALA A 109 -0.50 1.73 4.25
C ALA A 109 -1.82 2.51 4.07
N ILE A 110 -1.84 3.45 3.11
CA ILE A 110 -2.99 4.33 2.88
C ILE A 110 -4.16 3.58 2.24
N ASP A 111 -3.87 2.68 1.30
CA ASP A 111 -4.89 1.85 0.65
C ASP A 111 -5.60 0.92 1.66
N HIS A 112 -4.83 0.37 2.60
CA HIS A 112 -5.41 -0.34 3.74
C HIS A 112 -6.35 0.57 4.55
N ALA A 113 -5.94 1.80 4.85
CA ALA A 113 -6.76 2.75 5.61
C ALA A 113 -8.05 3.12 4.86
N VAL A 114 -7.98 3.29 3.53
CA VAL A 114 -9.16 3.52 2.67
C VAL A 114 -10.09 2.31 2.70
N ARG A 115 -9.56 1.11 2.50
CA ARG A 115 -10.33 -0.15 2.52
C ARG A 115 -11.02 -0.37 3.86
N MET A 116 -10.34 -0.09 4.97
CA MET A 116 -10.89 -0.18 6.33
C MET A 116 -11.82 0.98 6.67
N LYS A 117 -12.04 1.92 5.74
CA LYS A 117 -12.86 3.13 5.94
C LYS A 117 -12.38 4.04 7.08
N ALA A 118 -11.09 3.94 7.44
CA ALA A 118 -10.46 4.85 8.40
C ALA A 118 -10.28 6.26 7.80
N ILE A 119 -10.14 6.35 6.48
CA ILE A 119 -10.13 7.58 5.71
C ILE A 119 -11.00 7.43 4.45
N ASP A 120 -11.59 8.53 4.01
CA ASP A 120 -12.23 8.63 2.70
C ASP A 120 -11.18 9.03 1.66
N ARG A 121 -11.13 8.30 0.53
CA ARG A 121 -10.16 8.55 -0.55
C ARG A 121 -10.30 9.96 -1.12
N LYS A 122 -11.52 10.43 -1.36
CA LYS A 122 -11.77 11.74 -1.94
C LYS A 122 -11.32 12.85 -0.98
N VAL A 123 -11.64 12.70 0.30
CA VAL A 123 -11.18 13.62 1.34
C VAL A 123 -9.65 13.64 1.41
N PHE A 124 -8.99 12.49 1.31
CA PHE A 124 -7.53 12.41 1.25
C PHE A 124 -6.98 13.16 0.03
N GLU A 125 -7.55 12.97 -1.16
CA GLU A 125 -7.12 13.64 -2.40
C GLU A 125 -7.28 15.17 -2.31
N GLU A 126 -8.35 15.67 -1.68
CA GLU A 126 -8.62 17.10 -1.44
C GLU A 126 -7.59 17.73 -0.49
N HIS A 127 -7.00 16.93 0.42
CA HIS A 127 -6.01 17.38 1.40
C HIS A 127 -4.57 17.23 0.92
N LEU A 128 -4.36 16.79 -0.32
CA LEU A 128 -3.01 16.66 -0.84
C LEU A 128 -2.38 18.04 -1.08
N PRO A 129 -1.12 18.23 -0.67
CA PRO A 129 -0.42 19.47 -0.88
C PRO A 129 -0.22 19.76 -2.37
N PRO A 130 -0.01 21.03 -2.77
CA PRO A 130 0.30 21.37 -4.16
C PRO A 130 1.47 20.57 -4.71
N PRO A 131 1.47 20.19 -6.01
CA PRO A 131 2.56 19.39 -6.60
C PRO A 131 3.95 20.02 -6.47
N ALA A 132 4.03 21.34 -6.43
CA ALA A 132 5.27 22.09 -6.28
C ALA A 132 5.83 22.08 -4.86
N SER A 133 5.02 21.72 -3.86
CA SER A 133 5.47 21.64 -2.46
C SER A 133 6.30 20.39 -2.21
N ARG A 134 7.07 20.41 -1.11
CA ARG A 134 7.89 19.27 -0.70
C ARG A 134 7.04 18.01 -0.52
N GLY A 135 7.32 16.98 -1.31
CA GLY A 135 6.61 15.71 -1.31
C GLY A 135 5.24 15.72 -2.02
N GLY A 136 4.79 16.86 -2.58
CA GLY A 136 3.48 16.97 -3.23
C GLY A 136 3.33 16.07 -4.46
N ARG A 137 4.36 15.98 -5.31
CA ARG A 137 4.35 15.06 -6.47
C ARG A 137 4.27 13.60 -6.04
N ARG A 138 5.02 13.25 -4.99
CA ARG A 138 5.01 11.88 -4.43
C ARG A 138 3.62 11.52 -3.88
N ALA A 139 3.01 12.40 -3.11
CA ALA A 139 1.69 12.17 -2.55
C ALA A 139 0.62 11.98 -3.63
N ARG A 140 0.68 12.74 -4.73
CA ARG A 140 -0.23 12.57 -5.87
C ARG A 140 0.01 11.26 -6.62
N LEU A 141 1.28 10.83 -6.78
CA LEU A 141 1.61 9.53 -7.36
C LEU A 141 0.96 8.40 -6.54
N VAL A 142 1.05 8.49 -5.21
CA VAL A 142 0.40 7.53 -4.31
C VAL A 142 -1.11 7.55 -4.50
N ALA A 143 -1.74 8.73 -4.48
CA ALA A 143 -3.19 8.86 -4.64
C ALA A 143 -3.71 8.25 -5.96
N THR A 144 -2.94 8.38 -7.05
CA THR A 144 -3.29 7.76 -8.35
C THR A 144 -3.38 6.23 -8.26
N ALA A 145 -2.60 5.61 -7.38
CA ALA A 145 -2.53 4.15 -7.26
C ALA A 145 -3.55 3.54 -6.28
N LEU A 146 -4.19 4.36 -5.45
CA LEU A 146 -5.14 3.87 -4.45
C LEU A 146 -6.43 3.37 -5.11
N ASP A 147 -6.90 2.21 -4.67
CA ASP A 147 -8.22 1.72 -5.06
C ASP A 147 -8.83 0.87 -3.92
N PRO A 148 -10.04 1.19 -3.45
CA PRO A 148 -10.70 0.41 -2.39
C PRO A 148 -11.01 -1.04 -2.79
N ALA A 149 -10.94 -1.38 -4.08
CA ALA A 149 -11.11 -2.74 -4.56
C ALA A 149 -9.89 -3.63 -4.32
N HIS A 150 -8.72 -3.09 -4.00
CA HIS A 150 -7.57 -3.91 -3.64
C HIS A 150 -7.86 -4.72 -2.37
N GLU A 151 -7.71 -6.03 -2.44
CA GLU A 151 -8.00 -6.94 -1.33
C GLU A 151 -6.76 -7.26 -0.46
N SER A 152 -5.57 -6.97 -0.97
CA SER A 152 -4.31 -7.32 -0.30
C SER A 152 -3.23 -6.23 -0.40
N PRO A 153 -2.25 -6.22 0.53
CA PRO A 153 -1.06 -5.37 0.41
C PRO A 153 -0.27 -5.59 -0.89
N GLY A 154 -0.29 -6.81 -1.42
CA GLY A 154 0.38 -7.14 -2.68
C GLY A 154 -0.27 -6.46 -3.88
N GLU A 155 -1.60 -6.37 -3.90
CA GLU A 155 -2.32 -5.67 -4.95
C GLU A 155 -2.09 -4.16 -4.90
N SER A 156 -2.12 -3.55 -3.71
CA SER A 156 -1.75 -2.14 -3.54
C SER A 156 -0.32 -1.86 -4.02
N TYR A 157 0.62 -2.79 -3.71
CA TYR A 157 2.00 -2.68 -4.16
C TYR A 157 2.14 -2.84 -5.69
N PHE A 158 1.39 -3.77 -6.27
CA PHE A 158 1.35 -3.95 -7.72
C PHE A 158 0.83 -2.69 -8.42
N SER A 159 -0.28 -2.12 -7.95
CA SER A 159 -0.90 -0.92 -8.50
C SER A 159 0.07 0.28 -8.51
N ILE A 160 0.72 0.58 -7.38
CA ILE A 160 1.69 1.69 -7.33
C ILE A 160 2.91 1.45 -8.25
N ARG A 161 3.36 0.20 -8.41
CA ARG A 161 4.44 -0.14 -9.35
C ARG A 161 4.02 0.11 -10.80
N LEU A 162 2.77 -0.18 -11.17
CA LEU A 162 2.23 0.17 -12.50
C LEU A 162 2.22 1.68 -12.72
N VAL A 163 1.69 2.43 -11.74
CA VAL A 163 1.62 3.90 -11.82
C VAL A 163 3.03 4.52 -11.92
N GLN A 164 4.02 3.98 -11.20
CA GLN A 164 5.43 4.39 -11.33
C GLN A 164 6.02 4.16 -12.72
N LEU A 165 5.48 3.21 -13.46
CA LEU A 165 5.87 2.91 -14.85
C LEU A 165 4.97 3.61 -15.89
N GLY A 166 4.08 4.51 -15.44
CA GLY A 166 3.19 5.28 -16.33
C GLY A 166 1.95 4.52 -16.81
N VAL A 167 1.67 3.35 -16.25
CA VAL A 167 0.45 2.59 -16.53
C VAL A 167 -0.62 3.03 -15.53
N THR A 168 -1.70 3.64 -16.02
CA THR A 168 -2.76 4.21 -15.17
C THR A 168 -4.16 3.67 -15.47
N ASN A 169 -4.36 3.06 -16.65
CA ASN A 169 -5.61 2.38 -16.98
C ASN A 169 -5.57 0.95 -16.42
N ILE A 170 -5.92 0.84 -15.14
CA ILE A 170 -5.81 -0.36 -14.32
C ILE A 170 -7.20 -0.66 -13.76
N HIS A 171 -7.70 -1.86 -13.97
CA HIS A 171 -8.97 -2.31 -13.45
C HIS A 171 -8.75 -3.43 -12.43
N PRO A 172 -8.69 -3.11 -11.13
CA PRO A 172 -8.58 -4.13 -10.10
C PRO A 172 -9.88 -4.91 -9.96
N GLN A 173 -9.78 -6.16 -9.54
CA GLN A 173 -10.92 -7.06 -9.27
C GLN A 173 -11.93 -7.14 -10.43
N HIS A 174 -11.41 -7.12 -11.67
CA HIS A 174 -12.23 -7.14 -12.87
C HIS A 174 -12.93 -8.49 -13.07
N GLU A 175 -14.19 -8.46 -13.50
CA GLU A 175 -14.97 -9.66 -13.79
C GLU A 175 -15.11 -9.89 -15.30
N PHE A 176 -14.69 -11.06 -15.75
CA PHE A 176 -15.00 -11.58 -17.08
C PHE A 176 -16.23 -12.47 -17.02
N ILE A 177 -17.14 -12.33 -17.99
CA ILE A 177 -18.37 -13.13 -18.05
C ILE A 177 -18.34 -13.98 -19.31
N THR A 178 -18.32 -15.31 -19.15
CA THR A 178 -18.29 -16.27 -20.26
C THR A 178 -19.36 -17.34 -20.01
N ASN A 179 -20.35 -17.43 -20.91
CA ASN A 179 -21.42 -18.45 -20.83
C ASN A 179 -22.09 -18.57 -19.44
N GLY A 180 -22.30 -17.41 -18.79
CA GLY A 180 -22.91 -17.34 -17.44
C GLY A 180 -21.96 -17.58 -16.28
N PHE A 181 -20.71 -17.93 -16.53
CA PHE A 181 -19.66 -17.96 -15.51
C PHE A 181 -19.08 -16.56 -15.30
N ARG A 182 -18.82 -16.22 -14.03
CA ARG A 182 -18.12 -14.99 -13.63
C ARG A 182 -16.74 -15.37 -13.12
N ASP A 183 -15.72 -14.93 -13.84
CA ASP A 183 -14.31 -15.17 -13.50
C ASP A 183 -13.67 -13.84 -13.11
N ARG A 184 -13.47 -13.63 -11.81
CA ARG A 184 -12.84 -12.41 -11.28
C ARG A 184 -11.33 -12.56 -11.27
N VAL A 185 -10.61 -11.53 -11.71
CA VAL A 185 -9.16 -11.46 -11.78
C VAL A 185 -8.65 -10.32 -10.91
N ASP A 186 -7.42 -10.44 -10.38
CA ASP A 186 -6.87 -9.40 -9.52
C ASP A 186 -6.71 -8.07 -10.28
N PHE A 187 -6.26 -8.11 -11.54
CA PHE A 187 -6.15 -6.92 -12.38
C PHE A 187 -6.40 -7.22 -13.85
N TRP A 188 -7.04 -6.26 -14.51
CA TRP A 188 -7.16 -6.18 -15.95
C TRP A 188 -6.49 -4.89 -16.46
N LEU A 189 -5.58 -5.01 -17.45
CA LEU A 189 -4.90 -3.91 -18.13
C LEU A 189 -5.42 -3.84 -19.57
N PRO A 190 -6.52 -3.09 -19.83
CA PRO A 190 -7.23 -3.14 -21.11
C PRO A 190 -6.40 -2.67 -22.29
N ASP A 191 -5.54 -1.66 -22.11
CA ASP A 191 -4.72 -1.10 -23.20
C ASP A 191 -3.73 -2.12 -23.77
N ALA A 192 -3.30 -3.07 -22.95
CA ALA A 192 -2.39 -4.14 -23.35
C ALA A 192 -3.10 -5.47 -23.61
N GLY A 193 -4.34 -5.62 -23.15
CA GLY A 193 -5.04 -6.90 -23.17
C GLY A 193 -4.43 -7.91 -22.19
N VAL A 194 -3.94 -7.48 -21.03
CA VAL A 194 -3.23 -8.31 -20.06
C VAL A 194 -4.05 -8.49 -18.80
N VAL A 195 -4.31 -9.74 -18.45
CA VAL A 195 -4.82 -10.14 -17.15
C VAL A 195 -3.64 -10.40 -16.22
N VAL A 196 -3.73 -9.92 -15.00
CA VAL A 196 -2.71 -10.15 -13.98
C VAL A 196 -3.31 -10.79 -12.75
N GLU A 197 -2.68 -11.85 -12.27
CA GLU A 197 -2.94 -12.48 -10.98
C GLU A 197 -1.74 -12.25 -10.07
N PHE A 198 -1.99 -11.74 -8.87
CA PHE A 198 -0.93 -11.56 -7.87
C PHE A 198 -0.80 -12.83 -7.02
N ASP A 199 0.31 -13.52 -7.16
CA ASP A 199 0.62 -14.72 -6.38
C ASP A 199 1.48 -14.34 -5.16
N GLY A 200 0.80 -14.12 -4.03
CA GLY A 200 1.45 -14.02 -2.73
C GLY A 200 1.81 -15.43 -2.23
N LYS A 201 3.08 -15.71 -1.98
CA LYS A 201 3.59 -17.01 -1.52
C LYS A 201 2.82 -17.65 -0.35
N GLN A 202 2.01 -16.88 0.38
CA GLN A 202 1.18 -17.40 1.49
C GLN A 202 0.05 -18.33 1.03
N LYS A 203 -0.44 -18.20 -0.21
CA LYS A 203 -1.51 -19.08 -0.73
C LYS A 203 -1.11 -20.57 -0.84
N TYR A 204 0.18 -20.89 -0.85
CA TYR A 204 0.66 -22.29 -0.96
C TYR A 204 0.91 -22.97 0.38
N VAL A 205 0.85 -22.26 1.50
CA VAL A 205 1.15 -22.81 2.84
C VAL A 205 -0.12 -23.11 3.64
N ASP A 206 -1.25 -22.48 3.33
CA ASP A 206 -2.50 -22.71 4.03
C ASP A 206 -3.15 -24.02 3.59
N ARG A 207 -2.71 -25.12 4.23
CA ARG A 207 -3.43 -26.42 4.23
C ARG A 207 -4.91 -26.27 4.62
N GLU A 208 -5.27 -25.23 5.33
CA GLU A 208 -6.63 -24.89 5.71
C GLU A 208 -7.50 -24.45 4.51
N MET A 209 -6.93 -23.81 3.47
CA MET A 209 -7.66 -23.48 2.24
C MET A 209 -8.05 -24.71 1.39
N LEU A 210 -7.37 -25.80 1.56
CA LEU A 210 -7.73 -27.05 0.88
C LEU A 210 -9.02 -27.68 1.48
N ALA A 211 -9.43 -27.27 2.70
CA ALA A 211 -10.70 -27.63 3.35
C ALA A 211 -11.26 -29.00 2.95
N GLY A 212 -10.40 -30.02 2.87
CA GLY A 212 -10.79 -31.38 2.49
C GLY A 212 -11.05 -31.61 0.98
N ARG A 213 -10.74 -30.64 0.10
CA ARG A 213 -10.82 -30.81 -1.36
C ARG A 213 -9.55 -31.49 -1.89
N ASP A 214 -9.74 -32.33 -2.92
CA ASP A 214 -8.61 -32.92 -3.63
C ASP A 214 -7.78 -31.82 -4.33
N PRO A 215 -6.48 -31.69 -4.06
CA PRO A 215 -5.59 -30.73 -4.71
C PRO A 215 -5.64 -30.81 -6.24
N SER A 216 -5.87 -31.98 -6.81
CA SER A 216 -6.01 -32.18 -8.26
C SER A 216 -7.27 -31.51 -8.81
N GLU A 217 -8.36 -31.54 -8.07
CA GLU A 217 -9.62 -30.91 -8.47
C GLU A 217 -9.54 -29.38 -8.42
N VAL A 218 -8.89 -28.82 -7.39
CA VAL A 218 -8.63 -27.38 -7.29
C VAL A 218 -7.78 -26.90 -8.46
N LEU A 219 -6.72 -27.61 -8.79
CA LEU A 219 -5.85 -27.29 -9.94
C LEU A 219 -6.63 -27.35 -11.27
N TRP A 220 -7.53 -28.33 -11.39
CA TRP A 220 -8.34 -28.49 -12.58
C TRP A 220 -9.36 -27.36 -12.76
N GLN A 221 -9.99 -26.94 -11.67
CA GLN A 221 -10.94 -25.82 -11.67
C GLN A 221 -10.22 -24.49 -12.04
N GLU A 222 -9.02 -24.26 -11.49
CA GLU A 222 -8.22 -23.07 -11.80
C GLU A 222 -7.79 -23.06 -13.27
N LYS A 223 -7.36 -24.19 -13.82
CA LYS A 223 -7.02 -24.29 -15.24
C LYS A 223 -8.23 -23.99 -16.14
N ARG A 224 -9.41 -24.52 -15.82
CA ARG A 224 -10.65 -24.25 -16.57
C ARG A 224 -11.05 -22.77 -16.47
N ARG A 225 -10.84 -22.13 -15.32
CA ARG A 225 -11.05 -20.70 -15.13
C ARG A 225 -10.11 -19.90 -16.04
N GLU A 226 -8.81 -20.20 -16.03
CA GLU A 226 -7.83 -19.54 -16.90
C GLU A 226 -8.15 -19.75 -18.39
N ASP A 227 -8.54 -20.96 -18.80
CA ASP A 227 -8.97 -21.26 -20.18
C ASP A 227 -10.18 -20.42 -20.59
N ARG A 228 -11.20 -20.24 -19.70
CA ARG A 228 -12.35 -19.36 -20.00
C ARG A 228 -11.93 -17.90 -20.17
N ILE A 229 -11.07 -17.36 -19.27
CA ILE A 229 -10.55 -16.01 -19.36
C ILE A 229 -9.84 -15.80 -20.72
N ARG A 230 -9.03 -16.77 -21.15
CA ARG A 230 -8.31 -16.72 -22.44
C ARG A 230 -9.23 -16.76 -23.67
N THR A 231 -10.51 -17.16 -23.55
CA THR A 231 -11.44 -17.12 -24.67
C THR A 231 -11.93 -15.70 -25.01
N HIS A 232 -11.75 -14.73 -24.12
CA HIS A 232 -12.11 -13.35 -24.40
C HIS A 232 -11.15 -12.74 -25.42
N ARG A 233 -11.72 -12.13 -26.49
CA ARG A 233 -10.93 -11.59 -27.60
C ARG A 233 -9.99 -10.47 -27.21
N GLU A 234 -10.35 -9.71 -26.17
CA GLU A 234 -9.54 -8.65 -25.60
C GLU A 234 -8.34 -9.17 -24.79
N VAL A 235 -8.40 -10.40 -24.28
CA VAL A 235 -7.33 -11.00 -23.47
C VAL A 235 -6.24 -11.57 -24.38
N ARG A 236 -5.08 -10.94 -24.39
CA ARG A 236 -3.89 -11.36 -25.14
C ARG A 236 -2.97 -12.24 -24.30
N SER A 237 -2.86 -11.95 -23.00
CA SER A 237 -2.07 -12.77 -22.09
C SER A 237 -2.61 -12.74 -20.67
N VAL A 238 -2.29 -13.81 -19.92
CA VAL A 238 -2.51 -13.91 -18.49
C VAL A 238 -1.13 -14.08 -17.84
N ILE A 239 -0.79 -13.20 -16.90
CA ILE A 239 0.51 -13.23 -16.21
C ILE A 239 0.31 -13.38 -14.71
N ARG A 240 1.29 -14.04 -14.07
CA ARG A 240 1.35 -14.14 -12.62
C ARG A 240 2.51 -13.32 -12.09
N VAL A 241 2.18 -12.42 -11.16
CA VAL A 241 3.14 -11.50 -10.54
C VAL A 241 3.32 -11.91 -9.09
N THR A 242 4.57 -11.94 -8.63
CA THR A 242 4.94 -12.27 -7.25
C THR A 242 5.69 -11.09 -6.63
N TRP A 243 5.91 -11.14 -5.32
CA TRP A 243 6.75 -10.18 -4.61
C TRP A 243 8.11 -9.99 -5.28
N TRP A 244 8.74 -11.07 -5.73
CA TRP A 244 10.03 -11.04 -6.40
C TRP A 244 10.04 -10.12 -7.63
N HIS A 245 8.94 -10.07 -8.40
CA HIS A 245 8.82 -9.18 -9.55
C HIS A 245 8.72 -7.72 -9.10
N LEU A 246 7.96 -7.44 -8.02
CA LEU A 246 7.68 -6.08 -7.56
C LEU A 246 8.84 -5.42 -6.81
N GLU A 247 9.76 -6.20 -6.21
CA GLU A 247 10.93 -5.69 -5.50
C GLU A 247 11.90 -4.91 -6.40
N SER A 248 11.88 -5.16 -7.72
CA SER A 248 12.71 -4.45 -8.69
C SER A 248 11.87 -3.87 -9.83
N LEU A 249 11.86 -2.54 -9.96
CA LEU A 249 11.17 -1.87 -11.06
C LEU A 249 11.66 -2.32 -12.44
N ASP A 250 12.97 -2.61 -12.57
CA ASP A 250 13.53 -3.06 -13.86
C ASP A 250 13.06 -4.46 -14.23
N ARG A 251 13.01 -5.36 -13.24
CA ARG A 251 12.48 -6.70 -13.40
C ARG A 251 11.00 -6.67 -13.76
N PHE A 252 10.23 -5.85 -13.05
CA PHE A 252 8.81 -5.68 -13.30
C PHE A 252 8.55 -5.05 -14.67
N ARG A 253 9.32 -4.03 -15.05
CA ARG A 253 9.28 -3.40 -16.37
C ARG A 253 9.56 -4.41 -17.49
N ALA A 254 10.57 -5.28 -17.31
CA ALA A 254 10.91 -6.32 -18.28
C ALA A 254 9.77 -7.32 -18.46
N LEU A 255 9.15 -7.77 -17.36
CA LEU A 255 7.98 -8.64 -17.41
C LEU A 255 6.82 -7.98 -18.16
N LEU A 256 6.46 -6.76 -17.83
CA LEU A 256 5.35 -6.05 -18.48
C LEU A 256 5.60 -5.87 -19.99
N ARG A 257 6.81 -5.46 -20.36
CA ARG A 257 7.18 -5.30 -21.79
C ARG A 257 7.12 -6.60 -22.59
N SER A 258 7.50 -7.73 -21.99
CA SER A 258 7.43 -9.04 -22.67
C SER A 258 6.00 -9.47 -22.99
N HIS A 259 5.02 -8.87 -22.32
CA HIS A 259 3.59 -9.07 -22.56
C HIS A 259 2.90 -7.91 -23.28
N GLY A 260 3.68 -6.98 -23.86
CA GLY A 260 3.15 -5.90 -24.69
C GLY A 260 2.55 -4.72 -23.93
N VAL A 261 2.80 -4.61 -22.62
CA VAL A 261 2.37 -3.42 -21.85
C VAL A 261 3.23 -2.23 -22.22
N LEU A 262 2.61 -1.16 -22.71
CA LEU A 262 3.29 0.10 -23.02
C LEU A 262 3.65 0.81 -21.72
N ILE A 263 4.92 1.16 -21.59
CA ILE A 263 5.47 1.82 -20.41
C ILE A 263 6.10 3.13 -20.86
N THR A 264 5.66 4.21 -20.24
CA THR A 264 6.26 5.53 -20.47
C THR A 264 7.66 5.56 -19.86
N PRO A 265 8.66 6.15 -20.55
CA PRO A 265 10.03 6.25 -20.08
C PRO A 265 10.16 6.99 -18.74
#